data_5a46c14ba07e6d1f5ede603b5781f45e
#
_entry.id   5a46c14ba07e6d1f5ede603b5781f45e
#
_cell.length_a   1.000
_cell.length_b   1.000
_cell.length_c   1.000
_cell.angle_alpha   90.00
_cell.angle_beta   90.00
_cell.angle_gamma   90.00
#
_symmetry.space_group_name_H-M   'P 1'
#
loop_
_entity.id
_entity.type
_entity.pdbx_description
1 polymer ?
#
loop_
_entity_poly.entity_id
_entity_poly.type
_entity_poly.pdbx_seq_one_letter_code
_entity_poly.pdbx_strand_id
1 'polypeptide(L)'
;MKQSALLIFAVMLLTPAALQAQKVTLGGYVSDMQTVYRIPDRWLWENSLQNRLNFHYYPFEWLSGTLQVRNRVITGNTIRQFPGYAGGIDADQGWLDLSVVSGGNLGDSAGYVLTSAIDRLWLQFSFGNLEIKAGRQRINWGQTFVWNPNDIFNTYSYFDVDYPERPGSDAVRIQYYTGTASNLELAAKLDSANRLTAAGYFRFNTLGYDIQFLGGVYRQEDLVLGTGWSGSLGQIAFRGELSYFRDLDHFRDTSGNLIASIGLDYSFHNSLWVQVEGLYSSFAAERDVYGLLQVYSGQLDVKNLGFTPWSFFSSISYPFTPLISGGFAAIVYPAWKGFYLGPSVDVSVYSSLDLSLIIQYFSAEFDNPLSNSSRENYAFGFLRFKWSF
;
A
#
# COMPACT_ATOMS: atom_id res chain seq x y z
N MET A 1 -16.54 28.10 -9.02
CA MET A 1 -16.25 26.74 -8.50
C MET A 1 -15.28 26.71 -7.31
N LYS A 2 -14.62 27.81 -6.90
CA LYS A 2 -13.68 27.85 -5.74
C LYS A 2 -14.36 27.97 -4.35
N GLN A 3 -15.66 28.27 -4.28
CA GLN A 3 -16.37 28.42 -3.00
C GLN A 3 -17.05 27.14 -2.48
N SER A 4 -17.21 26.12 -3.32
CA SER A 4 -17.90 24.88 -2.94
C SER A 4 -17.02 23.90 -2.12
N ALA A 5 -15.71 23.97 -2.26
CA ALA A 5 -14.79 23.11 -1.51
C ALA A 5 -14.66 23.50 -0.03
N LEU A 6 -14.80 24.80 0.29
CA LEU A 6 -14.74 25.29 1.67
C LEU A 6 -16.02 24.97 2.46
N LEU A 7 -17.15 24.82 1.80
CA LEU A 7 -18.43 24.48 2.45
C LEU A 7 -18.48 23.02 2.89
N ILE A 8 -17.81 22.11 2.19
CA ILE A 8 -17.75 20.68 2.57
C ILE A 8 -16.94 20.51 3.85
N PHE A 9 -15.92 21.32 4.06
CA PHE A 9 -15.09 21.30 5.28
C PHE A 9 -15.84 21.81 6.53
N ALA A 10 -16.78 22.74 6.37
CA ALA A 10 -17.52 23.36 7.48
C ALA A 10 -18.76 22.58 7.92
N VAL A 11 -19.37 21.79 7.04
CA VAL A 11 -20.62 21.05 7.35
C VAL A 11 -20.36 19.77 8.17
N MET A 12 -19.13 19.24 8.20
CA MET A 12 -18.81 18.01 8.93
C MET A 12 -18.47 18.20 10.41
N LEU A 13 -18.57 19.41 10.96
CA LEU A 13 -18.31 19.68 12.38
C LEU A 13 -19.58 19.73 13.25
N LEU A 14 -20.77 19.46 12.70
CA LEU A 14 -22.03 19.64 13.43
C LEU A 14 -22.79 18.32 13.60
N THR A 15 -22.87 17.93 14.86
CA THR A 15 -23.84 17.13 15.62
C THR A 15 -23.70 15.60 15.62
N PRO A 16 -23.63 14.97 16.81
CA PRO A 16 -24.07 13.61 17.00
C PRO A 16 -25.61 13.57 17.06
N ALA A 17 -26.29 13.58 15.91
CA ALA A 17 -27.68 13.21 15.87
C ALA A 17 -27.76 11.71 16.25
N ALA A 18 -28.59 11.39 17.22
CA ALA A 18 -28.90 10.03 17.63
C ALA A 18 -29.59 9.28 16.46
N LEU A 19 -28.76 8.81 15.51
CA LEU A 19 -29.15 7.90 14.46
C LEU A 19 -29.28 6.52 15.08
N GLN A 20 -30.39 5.84 14.77
CA GLN A 20 -30.61 4.46 15.22
C GLN A 20 -29.33 3.63 14.98
N ALA A 21 -28.67 3.23 16.07
CA ALA A 21 -27.26 2.85 16.15
C ALA A 21 -26.86 1.57 15.40
N GLN A 22 -27.74 0.98 14.58
CA GLN A 22 -27.49 -0.30 13.89
C GLN A 22 -27.30 -0.18 12.38
N LYS A 23 -27.67 0.92 11.73
CA LYS A 23 -27.64 1.03 10.26
C LYS A 23 -26.51 1.89 9.70
N VAL A 24 -25.89 2.71 10.53
CA VAL A 24 -24.83 3.65 10.14
C VAL A 24 -23.73 3.61 11.15
N THR A 25 -22.49 3.51 10.70
CA THR A 25 -21.32 3.77 11.53
C THR A 25 -20.50 4.90 10.93
N LEU A 26 -20.04 5.81 11.79
CA LEU A 26 -19.13 6.90 11.45
C LEU A 26 -17.93 6.81 12.38
N GLY A 27 -16.74 6.84 11.81
CA GLY A 27 -15.47 6.85 12.53
C GLY A 27 -14.41 7.47 11.66
N GLY A 28 -13.23 7.60 12.21
CA GLY A 28 -12.13 8.19 11.45
C GLY A 28 -10.93 8.51 12.31
N TYR A 29 -10.05 9.33 11.75
CA TYR A 29 -8.91 9.85 12.50
C TYR A 29 -8.46 11.21 11.95
N VAL A 30 -7.72 11.91 12.78
CA VAL A 30 -6.86 13.04 12.38
C VAL A 30 -5.42 12.63 12.70
N SER A 31 -4.52 12.84 11.76
CA SER A 31 -3.10 12.63 12.00
C SER A 31 -2.27 13.80 11.50
N ASP A 32 -1.22 14.12 12.24
CA ASP A 32 -0.18 15.05 11.86
C ASP A 32 1.13 14.28 11.73
N MET A 33 1.80 14.42 10.58
CA MET A 33 3.08 13.76 10.31
C MET A 33 4.13 14.78 9.92
N GLN A 34 5.18 14.86 10.72
CA GLN A 34 6.38 15.62 10.44
C GLN A 34 7.39 14.71 9.74
N THR A 35 7.85 15.12 8.58
CA THR A 35 8.84 14.36 7.81
C THR A 35 10.06 15.22 7.55
N VAL A 36 11.23 14.64 7.76
CA VAL A 36 12.52 15.24 7.45
C VAL A 36 13.26 14.30 6.52
N TYR A 37 13.74 14.84 5.40
CA TYR A 37 14.51 14.09 4.40
C TYR A 37 15.94 14.59 4.36
N ARG A 38 16.88 13.66 4.30
CA ARG A 38 18.24 13.93 3.87
C ARG A 38 18.46 13.25 2.53
N ILE A 39 18.52 14.03 1.49
CA ILE A 39 19.02 13.62 0.17
C ILE A 39 20.47 14.11 0.03
N PRO A 40 21.28 13.60 -0.90
CA PRO A 40 22.62 14.11 -1.10
C PRO A 40 22.63 15.66 -1.14
N ASP A 41 23.44 16.28 -0.32
CA ASP A 41 23.69 17.72 -0.23
C ASP A 41 22.57 18.63 0.31
N ARG A 42 21.38 18.12 0.71
CA ARG A 42 20.32 18.98 1.24
C ARG A 42 19.44 18.28 2.27
N TRP A 43 18.85 19.14 3.14
CA TRP A 43 17.77 18.78 4.04
C TRP A 43 16.46 19.34 3.54
N LEU A 44 15.45 18.51 3.50
CA LEU A 44 14.08 18.86 3.17
C LEU A 44 13.17 18.51 4.34
N TRP A 45 12.10 19.21 4.45
CA TRP A 45 11.09 18.96 5.47
C TRP A 45 9.68 19.11 4.90
N GLU A 46 8.76 18.42 5.53
CA GLU A 46 7.35 18.39 5.16
C GLU A 46 6.50 18.13 6.39
N ASN A 47 5.36 18.80 6.48
CA ASN A 47 4.32 18.49 7.44
C ASN A 47 3.07 18.07 6.67
N SER A 48 2.45 16.97 7.05
CA SER A 48 1.22 16.43 6.48
C SER A 48 0.16 16.31 7.56
N LEU A 49 -0.80 17.26 7.57
CA LEU A 49 -2.01 17.15 8.38
C LEU A 49 -3.08 16.42 7.57
N GLN A 50 -3.55 15.29 8.07
CA GLN A 50 -4.50 14.40 7.41
C GLN A 50 -5.75 14.21 8.27
N ASN A 51 -6.91 14.23 7.62
CA ASN A 51 -8.18 13.80 8.19
C ASN A 51 -8.75 12.68 7.33
N ARG A 52 -9.24 11.62 7.98
CA ARG A 52 -9.97 10.55 7.33
C ARG A 52 -11.32 10.33 7.98
N LEU A 53 -12.35 10.23 7.16
CA LEU A 53 -13.72 9.92 7.58
C LEU A 53 -14.15 8.61 6.94
N ASN A 54 -14.64 7.69 7.76
CA ASN A 54 -15.14 6.38 7.36
C ASN A 54 -16.63 6.31 7.66
N PHE A 55 -17.44 6.22 6.62
CA PHE A 55 -18.89 6.07 6.70
C PHE A 55 -19.25 4.70 6.17
N HIS A 56 -19.99 3.90 6.98
CA HIS A 56 -20.55 2.62 6.57
C HIS A 56 -22.06 2.64 6.77
N TYR A 57 -22.77 2.05 5.80
CA TYR A 57 -24.22 2.00 5.76
C TYR A 57 -24.72 0.57 5.54
N TYR A 58 -25.58 0.09 6.42
CA TYR A 58 -26.13 -1.26 6.44
C TYR A 58 -27.67 -1.20 6.42
N PRO A 59 -28.30 -0.83 5.28
CA PRO A 59 -29.75 -0.68 5.21
C PRO A 59 -30.49 -2.00 5.40
N PHE A 60 -29.93 -3.09 4.87
CA PHE A 60 -30.47 -4.44 4.88
C PHE A 60 -29.37 -5.46 5.13
N GLU A 61 -29.71 -6.67 5.56
CA GLU A 61 -28.74 -7.77 5.77
C GLU A 61 -28.00 -8.17 4.48
N TRP A 62 -28.65 -8.02 3.34
CA TRP A 62 -28.10 -8.35 2.02
C TRP A 62 -27.40 -7.18 1.32
N LEU A 63 -27.45 -5.96 1.88
CA LEU A 63 -26.87 -4.76 1.26
C LEU A 63 -26.05 -3.97 2.28
N SER A 64 -24.81 -3.69 1.93
CA SER A 64 -23.97 -2.74 2.65
C SER A 64 -23.24 -1.77 1.71
N GLY A 65 -22.90 -0.61 2.21
CA GLY A 65 -22.18 0.42 1.46
C GLY A 65 -21.11 1.10 2.32
N THR A 66 -20.07 1.59 1.67
CA THR A 66 -18.98 2.30 2.33
C THR A 66 -18.58 3.52 1.52
N LEU A 67 -18.37 4.63 2.24
CA LEU A 67 -17.70 5.83 1.73
C LEU A 67 -16.57 6.19 2.69
N GLN A 68 -15.34 6.29 2.17
CA GLN A 68 -14.18 6.73 2.96
C GLN A 68 -13.48 7.87 2.22
N VAL A 69 -13.37 9.01 2.89
CA VAL A 69 -12.80 10.24 2.34
C VAL A 69 -11.56 10.59 3.13
N ARG A 70 -10.50 10.94 2.43
CA ARG A 70 -9.23 11.40 3.00
C ARG A 70 -8.92 12.80 2.49
N ASN A 71 -8.66 13.70 3.42
CA ASN A 71 -8.23 15.06 3.13
C ASN A 71 -6.84 15.27 3.71
N ARG A 72 -5.94 15.93 2.97
CA ARG A 72 -4.58 16.25 3.43
C ARG A 72 -4.25 17.72 3.13
N VAL A 73 -3.54 18.31 4.06
CA VAL A 73 -2.84 19.60 3.90
C VAL A 73 -1.36 19.29 4.08
N ILE A 74 -0.59 19.42 3.02
CA ILE A 74 0.85 19.20 3.05
C ILE A 74 1.54 20.55 2.89
N THR A 75 2.52 20.85 3.75
CA THR A 75 3.33 22.07 3.70
C THR A 75 4.80 21.70 3.84
N GLY A 76 5.68 22.45 3.21
CA GLY A 76 7.12 22.20 3.34
C GLY A 76 7.96 22.81 2.24
N ASN A 77 9.27 22.76 2.45
CA ASN A 77 10.21 23.17 1.41
C ASN A 77 10.38 22.11 0.31
N THR A 78 10.04 20.84 0.57
CA THR A 78 10.03 19.73 -0.40
C THR A 78 9.17 20.09 -1.62
N ILE A 79 7.98 20.68 -1.39
CA ILE A 79 7.03 21.04 -2.44
C ILE A 79 7.64 22.01 -3.46
N ARG A 80 8.45 22.94 -3.01
CA ARG A 80 9.13 23.91 -3.89
C ARG A 80 10.36 23.34 -4.59
N GLN A 81 11.04 22.38 -3.96
CA GLN A 81 12.25 21.79 -4.52
C GLN A 81 11.98 20.82 -5.67
N PHE A 82 10.78 20.21 -5.68
CA PHE A 82 10.39 19.26 -6.72
C PHE A 82 9.27 19.81 -7.59
N PRO A 83 9.57 20.36 -8.78
CA PRO A 83 8.55 20.73 -9.76
C PRO A 83 7.66 19.51 -10.08
N GLY A 84 6.33 19.69 -10.02
CA GLY A 84 5.38 18.59 -10.23
C GLY A 84 5.04 17.77 -8.98
N TYR A 85 5.56 18.13 -7.79
CA TYR A 85 5.25 17.46 -6.52
C TYR A 85 3.75 17.25 -6.29
N ALA A 86 2.93 18.28 -6.56
CA ALA A 86 1.47 18.19 -6.43
C ALA A 86 0.85 17.12 -7.33
N GLY A 87 1.33 16.97 -8.57
CA GLY A 87 0.88 15.93 -9.50
C GLY A 87 1.34 14.53 -9.10
N GLY A 88 2.50 14.41 -8.43
CA GLY A 88 2.98 13.14 -7.91
C GLY A 88 2.21 12.64 -6.68
N ILE A 89 1.61 13.56 -5.92
CA ILE A 89 0.76 13.23 -4.76
C ILE A 89 -0.64 12.77 -5.17
N ASP A 90 -1.10 13.15 -6.36
CA ASP A 90 -2.33 12.62 -6.93
C ASP A 90 -2.08 11.19 -7.46
N ALA A 91 -2.08 10.26 -6.53
CA ALA A 91 -1.90 8.84 -6.82
C ALA A 91 -3.22 8.15 -7.20
N ASP A 92 -4.26 8.89 -7.60
CA ASP A 92 -5.50 8.27 -8.08
C ASP A 92 -5.29 7.67 -9.48
N GLN A 93 -5.02 6.37 -9.49
CA GLN A 93 -4.87 5.55 -10.70
C GLN A 93 -6.17 4.82 -11.08
N GLY A 94 -7.29 5.17 -10.41
CA GLY A 94 -8.59 4.59 -10.69
C GLY A 94 -9.19 5.06 -12.03
N TRP A 95 -10.16 4.34 -12.51
CA TRP A 95 -10.94 4.71 -13.70
C TRP A 95 -11.80 5.96 -13.45
N LEU A 96 -12.35 6.07 -12.25
CA LEU A 96 -13.04 7.28 -11.81
C LEU A 96 -12.00 8.21 -11.18
N ASP A 97 -11.90 9.43 -11.67
CA ASP A 97 -11.12 10.48 -11.00
C ASP A 97 -11.91 10.97 -9.78
N LEU A 98 -11.55 10.43 -8.61
CA LEU A 98 -12.19 10.73 -7.32
C LEU A 98 -11.24 11.49 -6.39
N SER A 99 -10.33 12.26 -6.96
CA SER A 99 -9.41 13.11 -6.21
C SER A 99 -9.43 14.56 -6.71
N VAL A 100 -9.06 15.47 -5.82
CA VAL A 100 -8.85 16.88 -6.12
C VAL A 100 -7.55 17.32 -5.48
N VAL A 101 -6.65 17.88 -6.28
CA VAL A 101 -5.36 18.41 -5.83
C VAL A 101 -5.27 19.89 -6.17
N SER A 102 -4.80 20.67 -5.22
CA SER A 102 -4.52 22.11 -5.39
C SER A 102 -3.24 22.45 -4.64
N GLY A 103 -2.38 23.25 -5.22
CA GLY A 103 -1.12 23.61 -4.60
C GLY A 103 -0.69 25.03 -4.90
N GLY A 104 0.25 25.54 -4.14
CA GLY A 104 0.79 26.88 -4.29
C GLY A 104 2.02 27.11 -3.42
N ASN A 105 2.48 28.36 -3.39
CA ASN A 105 3.63 28.78 -2.61
C ASN A 105 3.20 29.41 -1.28
N LEU A 106 3.97 29.14 -0.24
CA LEU A 106 3.91 29.81 1.07
C LEU A 106 5.19 30.65 1.25
N GLY A 107 5.14 31.89 0.78
CA GLY A 107 6.32 32.76 0.76
C GLY A 107 7.43 32.23 -0.15
N ASP A 108 8.69 32.57 0.19
CA ASP A 108 9.85 32.24 -0.66
C ASP A 108 10.51 30.88 -0.33
N SER A 109 10.19 30.25 0.79
CA SER A 109 10.91 29.06 1.29
C SER A 109 10.10 27.77 1.30
N ALA A 110 8.77 27.83 1.24
CA ALA A 110 7.89 26.67 1.35
C ALA A 110 6.75 26.70 0.32
N GLY A 111 6.10 25.57 0.13
CA GLY A 111 4.89 25.40 -0.64
C GLY A 111 3.80 24.72 0.18
N TYR A 112 2.61 24.61 -0.39
CA TYR A 112 1.53 23.81 0.16
C TYR A 112 0.83 23.01 -0.95
N VAL A 113 0.27 21.87 -0.55
CA VAL A 113 -0.62 21.04 -1.39
C VAL A 113 -1.82 20.65 -0.55
N LEU A 114 -3.01 20.84 -1.10
CA LEU A 114 -4.28 20.39 -0.54
C LEU A 114 -4.76 19.22 -1.40
N THR A 115 -5.08 18.10 -0.77
CA THR A 115 -5.67 16.96 -1.48
C THR A 115 -6.94 16.49 -0.79
N SER A 116 -7.93 16.11 -1.57
CA SER A 116 -9.12 15.41 -1.10
C SER A 116 -9.37 14.24 -2.03
N ALA A 117 -9.46 13.04 -1.50
CA ALA A 117 -9.64 11.82 -2.27
C ALA A 117 -10.66 10.89 -1.62
N ILE A 118 -11.43 10.20 -2.45
CA ILE A 118 -12.30 9.10 -2.03
C ILE A 118 -11.52 7.81 -2.16
N ASP A 119 -11.07 7.27 -1.03
CA ASP A 119 -10.28 6.04 -0.98
C ASP A 119 -11.14 4.77 -1.17
N ARG A 120 -12.39 4.82 -0.70
CA ARG A 120 -13.37 3.73 -0.82
C ARG A 120 -14.74 4.30 -1.13
N LEU A 121 -15.39 3.72 -2.14
CA LEU A 121 -16.77 4.01 -2.51
C LEU A 121 -17.33 2.76 -3.18
N TRP A 122 -18.04 1.93 -2.41
CA TRP A 122 -18.57 0.67 -2.94
C TRP A 122 -19.90 0.28 -2.30
N LEU A 123 -20.63 -0.54 -3.04
CA LEU A 123 -21.80 -1.27 -2.58
C LEU A 123 -21.51 -2.77 -2.64
N GLN A 124 -21.96 -3.51 -1.62
CA GLN A 124 -21.86 -4.96 -1.53
C GLN A 124 -23.24 -5.57 -1.36
N PHE A 125 -23.50 -6.60 -2.16
CA PHE A 125 -24.70 -7.43 -2.12
C PHE A 125 -24.28 -8.82 -1.64
N SER A 126 -24.97 -9.36 -0.61
CA SER A 126 -24.66 -10.65 0.01
C SER A 126 -25.90 -11.55 -0.03
N PHE A 127 -25.80 -12.70 -0.71
CA PHE A 127 -26.89 -13.67 -0.90
C PHE A 127 -26.39 -15.08 -0.54
N GLY A 128 -26.52 -15.46 0.74
CA GLY A 128 -25.97 -16.71 1.22
C GLY A 128 -24.46 -16.79 1.02
N ASN A 129 -24.02 -17.72 0.15
CA ASN A 129 -22.59 -17.91 -0.14
C ASN A 129 -22.05 -17.00 -1.26
N LEU A 130 -22.89 -16.15 -1.86
CA LEU A 130 -22.52 -15.26 -2.95
C LEU A 130 -22.41 -13.82 -2.45
N GLU A 131 -21.28 -13.18 -2.72
CA GLU A 131 -21.07 -11.74 -2.53
C GLU A 131 -20.71 -11.06 -3.85
N ILE A 132 -21.31 -9.92 -4.12
CA ILE A 132 -21.00 -9.07 -5.26
C ILE A 132 -20.69 -7.68 -4.73
N LYS A 133 -19.49 -7.17 -5.01
CA LYS A 133 -19.05 -5.84 -4.59
C LYS A 133 -18.66 -5.02 -5.81
N ALA A 134 -19.22 -3.82 -5.93
CA ALA A 134 -18.97 -2.91 -7.04
C ALA A 134 -18.55 -1.52 -6.54
N GLY A 135 -17.59 -0.91 -7.20
CA GLY A 135 -17.04 0.41 -6.90
C GLY A 135 -15.59 0.38 -6.43
N ARG A 136 -15.11 1.52 -5.89
CA ARG A 136 -13.73 1.66 -5.40
C ARG A 136 -13.53 0.84 -4.13
N GLN A 137 -12.80 -0.24 -4.24
CA GLN A 137 -12.56 -1.22 -3.18
C GLN A 137 -11.12 -1.71 -3.20
N ARG A 138 -10.64 -2.24 -2.07
CA ARG A 138 -9.38 -2.98 -2.04
C ARG A 138 -9.65 -4.45 -2.36
N ILE A 139 -8.90 -4.97 -3.33
CA ILE A 139 -8.81 -6.40 -3.65
C ILE A 139 -7.39 -6.82 -3.32
N ASN A 140 -7.22 -7.75 -2.41
CA ASN A 140 -5.91 -8.23 -1.98
C ASN A 140 -5.86 -9.76 -2.04
N TRP A 141 -5.03 -10.28 -2.93
CA TRP A 141 -4.78 -11.70 -3.12
C TRP A 141 -3.38 -12.13 -2.63
N GLY A 142 -2.65 -11.18 -2.04
CA GLY A 142 -1.33 -11.43 -1.47
C GLY A 142 -1.39 -12.25 -0.17
N GLN A 143 -0.37 -13.06 0.06
CA GLN A 143 -0.15 -13.90 1.24
C GLN A 143 1.09 -13.48 2.04
N THR A 144 2.07 -12.89 1.37
CA THR A 144 3.33 -12.43 1.95
C THR A 144 3.20 -11.04 2.57
N PHE A 145 4.19 -10.58 3.33
CA PHE A 145 4.07 -9.33 4.09
C PHE A 145 4.62 -8.12 3.36
N VAL A 146 5.78 -8.29 2.71
CA VAL A 146 6.52 -7.18 2.10
C VAL A 146 6.26 -7.13 0.61
N TRP A 147 6.46 -8.23 -0.08
CA TRP A 147 6.30 -8.33 -1.52
C TRP A 147 5.19 -9.31 -1.87
N ASN A 148 4.15 -8.80 -2.51
CA ASN A 148 2.95 -9.58 -2.83
C ASN A 148 2.78 -9.72 -4.35
N PRO A 149 3.46 -10.70 -5.00
CA PRO A 149 3.35 -10.94 -6.44
C PRO A 149 1.94 -11.21 -6.93
N ASN A 150 1.08 -11.76 -6.08
CA ASN A 150 -0.31 -12.08 -6.41
C ASN A 150 -1.28 -10.91 -6.22
N ASP A 151 -0.85 -9.77 -5.65
CA ASP A 151 -1.70 -8.58 -5.47
C ASP A 151 -1.76 -7.72 -6.74
N ILE A 152 -2.30 -8.29 -7.83
CA ILE A 152 -2.36 -7.69 -9.16
C ILE A 152 -3.34 -6.51 -9.27
N PHE A 153 -4.22 -6.32 -8.28
CA PHE A 153 -5.22 -5.25 -8.26
C PHE A 153 -4.77 -4.03 -7.46
N ASN A 154 -4.10 -4.23 -6.32
CA ASN A 154 -3.78 -3.17 -5.37
C ASN A 154 -2.35 -3.27 -4.82
N THR A 155 -1.38 -3.35 -5.71
CA THR A 155 0.05 -3.34 -5.36
C THR A 155 0.39 -2.13 -4.49
N TYR A 156 1.23 -2.32 -3.48
CA TYR A 156 1.65 -1.28 -2.57
C TYR A 156 3.13 -1.39 -2.22
N SER A 157 3.71 -0.27 -1.76
CA SER A 157 5.10 -0.23 -1.31
C SER A 157 5.21 -0.44 0.20
N TYR A 158 6.15 -1.27 0.64
CA TYR A 158 6.53 -1.40 2.04
C TYR A 158 7.06 -0.07 2.62
N PHE A 159 7.65 0.78 1.79
CA PHE A 159 8.25 2.05 2.20
C PHE A 159 7.23 3.17 2.44
N ASP A 160 5.99 3.00 1.98
CA ASP A 160 4.93 3.97 2.19
C ASP A 160 4.41 3.89 3.63
N VAL A 161 4.84 4.84 4.45
CA VAL A 161 4.42 4.98 5.85
C VAL A 161 3.25 5.96 6.03
N ASP A 162 2.92 6.76 5.00
CA ASP A 162 1.89 7.79 5.06
C ASP A 162 0.49 7.25 4.76
N TYR A 163 0.39 6.15 4.01
CA TYR A 163 -0.89 5.60 3.57
C TYR A 163 -1.14 4.15 4.01
N PRO A 164 -1.42 3.91 5.31
CA PRO A 164 -1.63 2.56 5.83
C PRO A 164 -2.85 1.84 5.24
N GLU A 165 -3.89 2.57 4.81
CA GLU A 165 -5.11 2.01 4.22
C GLU A 165 -4.93 1.49 2.79
N ARG A 166 -3.88 1.92 2.13
CA ARG A 166 -3.52 1.54 0.76
C ARG A 166 -4.57 1.87 -0.30
N PRO A 167 -4.21 2.12 -1.56
CA PRO A 167 -5.13 2.54 -2.61
C PRO A 167 -6.22 1.51 -2.89
N GLY A 168 -7.35 1.97 -3.40
CA GLY A 168 -8.45 1.15 -3.92
C GLY A 168 -8.37 1.00 -5.42
N SER A 169 -9.16 0.05 -5.95
CA SER A 169 -9.40 -0.15 -7.38
C SER A 169 -10.88 0.05 -7.69
N ASP A 170 -11.18 0.72 -8.79
CA ASP A 170 -12.54 0.82 -9.35
C ASP A 170 -12.86 -0.49 -10.05
N ALA A 171 -13.57 -1.36 -9.33
CA ALA A 171 -13.70 -2.76 -9.69
C ALA A 171 -15.09 -3.33 -9.41
N VAL A 172 -15.42 -4.40 -10.12
CA VAL A 172 -16.47 -5.34 -9.75
C VAL A 172 -15.80 -6.63 -9.29
N ARG A 173 -16.20 -7.12 -8.11
CA ARG A 173 -15.73 -8.38 -7.53
C ARG A 173 -16.94 -9.27 -7.23
N ILE A 174 -16.87 -10.51 -7.65
CA ILE A 174 -17.84 -11.57 -7.36
C ILE A 174 -17.09 -12.63 -6.57
N GLN A 175 -17.57 -12.97 -5.39
CA GLN A 175 -17.00 -13.97 -4.51
C GLN A 175 -18.04 -15.03 -4.16
N TYR A 176 -17.68 -16.29 -4.31
CA TYR A 176 -18.51 -17.42 -3.96
C TYR A 176 -17.79 -18.34 -2.99
N TYR A 177 -18.36 -18.49 -1.79
CA TYR A 177 -17.82 -19.37 -0.76
C TYR A 177 -18.22 -20.81 -1.04
N THR A 178 -17.25 -21.63 -1.45
CA THR A 178 -17.45 -23.06 -1.77
C THR A 178 -17.39 -23.94 -0.53
N GLY A 179 -16.91 -23.41 0.60
CA GLY A 179 -16.78 -24.08 1.88
C GLY A 179 -16.34 -23.11 2.97
N THR A 180 -16.07 -23.60 4.18
CA THR A 180 -15.66 -22.79 5.33
C THR A 180 -14.28 -22.15 5.16
N ALA A 181 -13.40 -22.78 4.38
CA ALA A 181 -12.03 -22.33 4.12
C ALA A 181 -11.71 -22.29 2.61
N SER A 182 -12.73 -22.26 1.76
CA SER A 182 -12.54 -22.21 0.32
C SER A 182 -13.46 -21.22 -0.34
N ASN A 183 -12.93 -20.47 -1.30
CA ASN A 183 -13.67 -19.49 -2.07
C ASN A 183 -13.15 -19.38 -3.51
N LEU A 184 -14.08 -19.03 -4.39
CA LEU A 184 -13.82 -18.63 -5.76
C LEU A 184 -14.10 -17.13 -5.88
N GLU A 185 -13.18 -16.38 -6.49
CA GLU A 185 -13.38 -14.95 -6.79
C GLU A 185 -13.17 -14.68 -8.28
N LEU A 186 -13.97 -13.75 -8.81
CA LEU A 186 -13.74 -13.12 -10.09
C LEU A 186 -13.68 -11.62 -9.85
N ALA A 187 -12.66 -10.97 -10.36
CA ALA A 187 -12.52 -9.53 -10.23
C ALA A 187 -12.09 -8.89 -11.55
N ALA A 188 -12.63 -7.70 -11.81
CA ALA A 188 -12.28 -6.90 -12.97
C ALA A 188 -12.23 -5.44 -12.59
N LYS A 189 -11.16 -4.72 -12.99
CA LYS A 189 -10.98 -3.28 -12.84
C LYS A 189 -10.55 -2.63 -14.14
N LEU A 190 -10.88 -1.36 -14.28
CA LEU A 190 -10.24 -0.45 -15.24
C LEU A 190 -9.32 0.52 -14.49
N ASP A 191 -8.20 0.88 -15.11
CA ASP A 191 -7.33 1.95 -14.63
C ASP A 191 -7.65 3.29 -15.33
N SER A 192 -6.96 4.37 -14.93
CA SER A 192 -7.11 5.70 -15.51
C SER A 192 -6.77 5.77 -17.01
N ALA A 193 -6.04 4.80 -17.54
CA ALA A 193 -5.74 4.66 -18.96
C ALA A 193 -6.74 3.76 -19.70
N ASN A 194 -7.87 3.38 -19.07
CA ASN A 194 -8.88 2.43 -19.57
C ASN A 194 -8.35 1.02 -19.86
N ARG A 195 -7.25 0.60 -19.21
CA ARG A 195 -6.71 -0.75 -19.36
C ARG A 195 -7.41 -1.69 -18.40
N LEU A 196 -7.88 -2.82 -18.91
CA LEU A 196 -8.57 -3.85 -18.12
C LEU A 196 -7.57 -4.77 -17.41
N THR A 197 -7.74 -4.94 -16.10
CA THR A 197 -7.22 -6.10 -15.36
C THR A 197 -8.39 -6.95 -14.93
N ALA A 198 -8.43 -8.22 -15.35
CA ALA A 198 -9.49 -9.16 -15.00
C ALA A 198 -8.91 -10.54 -14.72
N ALA A 199 -9.26 -11.12 -13.57
CA ALA A 199 -8.73 -12.41 -13.19
C ALA A 199 -9.70 -13.20 -12.32
N GLY A 200 -9.53 -14.52 -12.34
CA GLY A 200 -10.14 -15.48 -11.42
C GLY A 200 -9.13 -15.89 -10.35
N TYR A 201 -9.63 -16.18 -9.17
CA TYR A 201 -8.87 -16.60 -8.01
C TYR A 201 -9.62 -17.74 -7.32
N PHE A 202 -8.91 -18.78 -6.92
CA PHE A 202 -9.45 -19.89 -6.15
C PHE A 202 -8.54 -20.20 -4.98
N ARG A 203 -9.12 -20.27 -3.78
CA ARG A 203 -8.42 -20.67 -2.56
C ARG A 203 -9.13 -21.82 -1.88
N PHE A 204 -8.35 -22.76 -1.33
CA PHE A 204 -8.83 -23.85 -0.51
C PHE A 204 -7.79 -24.24 0.54
N ASN A 205 -8.23 -24.86 1.62
CA ASN A 205 -7.35 -25.38 2.66
C ASN A 205 -7.14 -26.88 2.47
N THR A 206 -5.88 -27.32 2.53
CA THR A 206 -5.52 -28.73 2.53
C THR A 206 -4.26 -28.96 3.37
N LEU A 207 -4.23 -30.03 4.16
CA LEU A 207 -3.09 -30.39 5.02
C LEU A 207 -2.57 -29.26 5.93
N GLY A 208 -3.47 -28.37 6.36
CA GLY A 208 -3.11 -27.21 7.19
C GLY A 208 -2.52 -26.02 6.42
N TYR A 209 -2.54 -26.06 5.09
CA TYR A 209 -2.13 -24.95 4.23
C TYR A 209 -3.31 -24.38 3.46
N ASP A 210 -3.43 -23.07 3.44
CA ASP A 210 -4.24 -22.36 2.46
C ASP A 210 -3.46 -22.28 1.15
N ILE A 211 -3.97 -22.93 0.13
CA ILE A 211 -3.39 -22.93 -1.22
C ILE A 211 -4.25 -22.04 -2.11
N GLN A 212 -3.63 -21.22 -2.92
CA GLN A 212 -4.32 -20.36 -3.87
C GLN A 212 -3.75 -20.48 -5.28
N PHE A 213 -4.65 -20.26 -6.25
CA PHE A 213 -4.34 -20.10 -7.66
C PHE A 213 -5.06 -18.88 -8.21
N LEU A 214 -4.41 -18.17 -9.10
CA LEU A 214 -5.00 -17.09 -9.87
C LEU A 214 -4.62 -17.18 -11.34
N GLY A 215 -5.48 -16.63 -12.20
CA GLY A 215 -5.20 -16.53 -13.62
C GLY A 215 -6.11 -15.51 -14.30
N GLY A 216 -5.54 -14.77 -15.25
CA GLY A 216 -6.29 -13.72 -15.93
C GLY A 216 -5.42 -12.86 -16.84
N VAL A 217 -5.89 -11.64 -17.08
CA VAL A 217 -5.23 -10.63 -17.90
C VAL A 217 -4.91 -9.42 -17.03
N TYR A 218 -3.66 -8.97 -17.10
CA TYR A 218 -3.17 -7.79 -16.41
C TYR A 218 -2.99 -6.62 -17.40
N ARG A 219 -3.74 -5.52 -17.17
CA ARG A 219 -3.72 -4.28 -17.98
C ARG A 219 -3.92 -4.49 -19.49
N GLN A 220 -4.58 -5.57 -19.90
CA GLN A 220 -4.70 -5.99 -21.31
C GLN A 220 -3.35 -6.22 -22.03
N GLU A 221 -2.25 -6.19 -21.31
CA GLU A 221 -0.90 -6.34 -21.84
C GLU A 221 -0.36 -7.76 -21.61
N ASP A 222 -0.64 -8.35 -20.44
CA ASP A 222 -0.07 -9.64 -20.05
C ASP A 222 -1.13 -10.66 -19.66
N LEU A 223 -0.90 -11.91 -20.05
CA LEU A 223 -1.47 -13.07 -19.34
C LEU A 223 -0.77 -13.19 -17.99
N VAL A 224 -1.53 -13.32 -16.91
CA VAL A 224 -0.99 -13.57 -15.56
C VAL A 224 -1.47 -14.92 -15.04
N LEU A 225 -0.54 -15.70 -14.48
CA LEU A 225 -0.80 -16.92 -13.72
C LEU A 225 -0.08 -16.81 -12.39
N GLY A 226 -0.75 -17.16 -11.31
CA GLY A 226 -0.15 -17.10 -9.99
C GLY A 226 -0.58 -18.25 -9.09
N THR A 227 0.25 -18.52 -8.10
CA THR A 227 -0.04 -19.45 -7.02
C THR A 227 0.54 -18.92 -5.71
N GLY A 228 0.01 -19.40 -4.61
CA GLY A 228 0.51 -19.05 -3.29
C GLY A 228 0.10 -20.07 -2.25
N TRP A 229 0.76 -20.03 -1.13
CA TRP A 229 0.45 -20.86 0.03
C TRP A 229 0.70 -20.10 1.33
N SER A 230 -0.05 -20.45 2.35
CA SER A 230 0.12 -19.96 3.72
C SER A 230 -0.21 -21.08 4.69
N GLY A 231 0.72 -21.41 5.56
CA GLY A 231 0.56 -22.48 6.55
C GLY A 231 1.68 -22.42 7.58
N SER A 232 2.04 -23.55 8.17
CA SER A 232 3.10 -23.62 9.17
C SER A 232 3.99 -24.85 9.03
N LEU A 233 5.26 -24.68 9.32
CA LEU A 233 6.26 -25.73 9.50
C LEU A 233 6.51 -25.87 11.02
N GLY A 234 5.71 -26.70 11.67
CA GLY A 234 5.68 -26.76 13.13
C GLY A 234 5.13 -25.47 13.75
N GLN A 235 5.97 -24.71 14.44
CA GLN A 235 5.59 -23.42 15.05
C GLN A 235 5.97 -22.20 14.18
N ILE A 236 6.66 -22.40 13.08
CA ILE A 236 7.11 -21.34 12.16
C ILE A 236 6.03 -21.17 11.10
N ALA A 237 5.48 -19.97 10.96
CA ALA A 237 4.60 -19.66 9.83
C ALA A 237 5.41 -19.66 8.54
N PHE A 238 4.87 -20.28 7.49
CA PHE A 238 5.50 -20.42 6.20
C PHE A 238 4.53 -20.05 5.09
N ARG A 239 4.92 -19.10 4.28
CA ARG A 239 4.11 -18.58 3.18
C ARG A 239 4.94 -18.28 1.94
N GLY A 240 4.27 -18.24 0.81
CA GLY A 240 4.94 -17.83 -0.42
C GLY A 240 3.94 -17.57 -1.53
N GLU A 241 4.42 -16.87 -2.52
CA GLU A 241 3.70 -16.48 -3.71
C GLU A 241 4.59 -16.58 -4.94
N LEU A 242 3.97 -16.85 -6.05
CA LEU A 242 4.60 -16.87 -7.35
C LEU A 242 3.62 -16.29 -8.38
N SER A 243 4.04 -15.33 -9.18
CA SER A 243 3.31 -14.83 -10.34
C SER A 243 4.18 -14.85 -11.58
N TYR A 244 3.59 -15.30 -12.66
CA TYR A 244 4.20 -15.32 -13.97
C TYR A 244 3.38 -14.45 -14.93
N PHE A 245 4.04 -13.48 -15.57
CA PHE A 245 3.45 -12.57 -16.55
C PHE A 245 4.00 -12.87 -17.93
N ARG A 246 3.12 -12.92 -18.92
CA ARG A 246 3.49 -13.17 -20.31
C ARG A 246 2.83 -12.14 -21.21
N ASP A 247 3.63 -11.39 -21.94
CA ASP A 247 3.17 -10.39 -22.92
C ASP A 247 2.24 -11.06 -23.96
N LEU A 248 1.07 -10.47 -24.17
CA LEU A 248 0.05 -11.00 -25.08
C LEU A 248 0.37 -10.71 -26.54
N ASP A 249 0.96 -9.55 -26.85
CA ASP A 249 1.28 -9.14 -28.21
C ASP A 249 2.52 -9.87 -28.74
N HIS A 250 3.49 -10.13 -27.83
CA HIS A 250 4.75 -10.83 -28.14
C HIS A 250 4.84 -12.20 -27.48
N PHE A 251 3.71 -12.91 -27.41
CA PHE A 251 3.59 -14.16 -26.65
C PHE A 251 4.61 -15.26 -27.05
N ARG A 252 5.06 -15.27 -28.31
CA ARG A 252 6.03 -16.25 -28.82
C ARG A 252 7.47 -15.73 -28.83
N ASP A 253 7.67 -14.44 -28.85
CA ASP A 253 8.95 -13.80 -29.15
C ASP A 253 9.71 -13.33 -27.92
N THR A 254 9.04 -13.26 -26.73
CA THR A 254 9.65 -12.81 -25.48
C THR A 254 9.63 -13.93 -24.44
N SER A 255 10.54 -13.83 -23.46
CA SER A 255 10.45 -14.59 -22.23
C SER A 255 9.45 -13.94 -21.29
N GLY A 256 8.69 -14.73 -20.53
CA GLY A 256 7.80 -14.16 -19.50
C GLY A 256 8.58 -13.72 -18.26
N ASN A 257 7.91 -12.93 -17.41
CA ASN A 257 8.43 -12.43 -16.16
C ASN A 257 7.97 -13.27 -14.99
N LEU A 258 8.91 -13.81 -14.22
CA LEU A 258 8.65 -14.57 -13.01
C LEU A 258 8.99 -13.71 -11.79
N ILE A 259 8.04 -13.62 -10.86
CA ILE A 259 8.22 -12.97 -9.57
C ILE A 259 7.80 -13.96 -8.50
N ALA A 260 8.66 -14.21 -7.52
CA ALA A 260 8.41 -15.12 -6.43
C ALA A 260 8.82 -14.52 -5.09
N SER A 261 7.98 -14.70 -4.08
CA SER A 261 8.24 -14.29 -2.70
C SER A 261 8.06 -15.48 -1.77
N ILE A 262 8.96 -15.62 -0.81
CA ILE A 262 8.91 -16.65 0.24
C ILE A 262 9.18 -16.00 1.58
N GLY A 263 8.33 -16.28 2.58
CA GLY A 263 8.41 -15.71 3.92
C GLY A 263 8.29 -16.75 5.03
N LEU A 264 9.03 -16.51 6.10
CA LEU A 264 8.96 -17.22 7.36
C LEU A 264 8.79 -16.21 8.49
N ASP A 265 7.94 -16.52 9.45
CA ASP A 265 7.84 -15.74 10.68
C ASP A 265 7.60 -16.62 11.91
N TYR A 266 8.07 -16.14 13.04
CA TYR A 266 7.95 -16.82 14.32
C TYR A 266 7.72 -15.85 15.47
N SER A 267 6.72 -16.15 16.30
CA SER A 267 6.45 -15.44 17.55
C SER A 267 6.99 -16.24 18.73
N PHE A 268 7.98 -15.69 19.42
CA PHE A 268 8.54 -16.28 20.64
C PHE A 268 7.59 -16.13 21.82
N HIS A 269 7.77 -16.94 22.87
CA HIS A 269 6.93 -16.92 24.08
C HIS A 269 6.97 -15.58 24.83
N ASN A 270 8.05 -14.82 24.69
CA ASN A 270 8.21 -13.48 25.23
C ASN A 270 7.62 -12.37 24.34
N SER A 271 6.81 -12.72 23.34
CA SER A 271 6.21 -11.82 22.36
C SER A 271 7.20 -11.16 21.39
N LEU A 272 8.46 -11.57 21.37
CA LEU A 272 9.37 -11.20 20.29
C LEU A 272 8.87 -11.83 18.99
N TRP A 273 8.60 -11.01 17.96
CA TRP A 273 8.26 -11.48 16.64
C TRP A 273 9.42 -11.26 15.69
N VAL A 274 9.76 -12.28 14.92
CA VAL A 274 10.84 -12.26 13.93
C VAL A 274 10.28 -12.72 12.59
N GLN A 275 10.63 -12.01 11.55
CA GLN A 275 10.21 -12.30 10.18
C GLN A 275 11.41 -12.22 9.23
N VAL A 276 11.43 -13.11 8.24
CA VAL A 276 12.32 -13.04 7.09
C VAL A 276 11.54 -13.28 5.81
N GLU A 277 11.90 -12.59 4.75
CA GLU A 277 11.25 -12.75 3.43
C GLU A 277 12.29 -12.57 2.32
N GLY A 278 12.21 -13.39 1.28
CA GLY A 278 13.04 -13.29 0.09
C GLY A 278 12.19 -13.06 -1.15
N LEU A 279 12.61 -12.13 -1.99
CA LEU A 279 12.01 -11.86 -3.30
C LEU A 279 12.98 -12.25 -4.41
N TYR A 280 12.46 -12.93 -5.42
CA TYR A 280 13.08 -13.08 -6.72
C TYR A 280 12.23 -12.38 -7.80
N SER A 281 12.86 -11.60 -8.67
CA SER A 281 12.21 -10.97 -9.82
C SER A 281 13.10 -11.13 -11.04
N SER A 282 12.62 -11.83 -12.06
CA SER A 282 13.36 -11.99 -13.32
C SER A 282 13.39 -10.70 -14.15
N PHE A 283 12.55 -9.73 -13.79
CA PHE A 283 12.37 -8.46 -14.51
C PHE A 283 13.07 -7.27 -13.83
N ALA A 284 13.72 -7.47 -12.71
CA ALA A 284 14.47 -6.40 -12.04
C ALA A 284 15.67 -6.00 -12.92
N ALA A 285 15.39 -5.34 -14.02
CA ALA A 285 16.39 -4.79 -14.91
C ALA A 285 16.89 -3.46 -14.34
N GLU A 286 18.21 -3.32 -14.33
CA GLU A 286 19.01 -2.08 -14.39
C GLU A 286 18.25 -0.80 -14.00
N ARG A 287 17.91 -0.65 -12.71
CA ARG A 287 17.28 0.57 -12.21
C ARG A 287 18.34 1.50 -11.66
N ASP A 288 18.24 2.71 -12.13
CA ASP A 288 18.97 3.85 -11.61
C ASP A 288 18.25 4.45 -10.38
N VAL A 289 18.80 5.53 -9.85
CA VAL A 289 18.24 6.32 -8.74
C VAL A 289 16.79 6.74 -8.98
N TYR A 290 16.38 6.97 -10.22
CA TYR A 290 15.00 7.36 -10.57
C TYR A 290 13.98 6.25 -10.24
N GLY A 291 14.37 4.97 -10.37
CA GLY A 291 13.54 3.85 -9.94
C GLY A 291 13.25 3.84 -8.44
N LEU A 292 14.21 4.22 -7.62
CA LEU A 292 14.03 4.36 -6.16
C LEU A 292 13.04 5.47 -5.82
N LEU A 293 13.16 6.63 -6.46
CA LEU A 293 12.26 7.76 -6.28
C LEU A 293 10.83 7.44 -6.72
N GLN A 294 10.64 6.65 -7.79
CA GLN A 294 9.32 6.20 -8.23
C GLN A 294 8.63 5.31 -7.19
N VAL A 295 9.38 4.47 -6.49
CA VAL A 295 8.81 3.64 -5.42
C VAL A 295 8.40 4.47 -4.21
N TYR A 296 9.20 5.48 -3.84
CA TYR A 296 8.81 6.43 -2.79
C TYR A 296 7.63 7.31 -3.21
N SER A 297 7.41 7.54 -4.50
CA SER A 297 6.25 8.28 -5.02
C SER A 297 4.96 7.44 -5.12
N GLY A 298 4.97 6.20 -4.62
CA GLY A 298 3.78 5.35 -4.58
C GLY A 298 3.37 4.70 -5.92
N GLN A 299 4.15 4.85 -6.97
CA GLN A 299 3.89 4.25 -8.29
C GLN A 299 4.52 2.86 -8.41
N LEU A 300 4.17 1.95 -7.50
CA LEU A 300 4.64 0.57 -7.58
C LEU A 300 3.75 -0.27 -8.50
N ASP A 301 4.39 -1.02 -9.40
CA ASP A 301 3.74 -2.00 -10.25
C ASP A 301 4.03 -3.42 -9.73
N VAL A 302 3.07 -4.33 -9.83
CA VAL A 302 3.26 -5.72 -9.40
C VAL A 302 4.41 -6.41 -10.15
N LYS A 303 4.67 -6.05 -11.40
CA LYS A 303 5.81 -6.55 -12.18
C LYS A 303 7.15 -5.98 -11.69
N ASN A 304 7.12 -4.98 -10.81
CA ASN A 304 8.26 -4.20 -10.34
C ASN A 304 8.40 -4.14 -8.82
N LEU A 305 8.08 -5.22 -8.11
CA LEU A 305 8.16 -5.30 -6.66
C LEU A 305 9.60 -5.20 -6.14
N GLY A 306 10.58 -5.70 -6.89
CA GLY A 306 11.99 -5.69 -6.53
C GLY A 306 12.79 -4.65 -7.29
N PHE A 307 13.75 -4.00 -6.63
CA PHE A 307 14.74 -3.14 -7.28
C PHE A 307 15.86 -3.94 -7.92
N THR A 308 16.10 -5.15 -7.43
CA THR A 308 17.14 -6.06 -7.87
C THR A 308 16.56 -7.45 -8.09
N PRO A 309 17.21 -8.33 -8.88
CA PRO A 309 16.73 -9.69 -9.09
C PRO A 309 16.50 -10.46 -7.78
N TRP A 310 17.32 -10.22 -6.77
CA TRP A 310 17.18 -10.78 -5.44
C TRP A 310 17.11 -9.67 -4.41
N SER A 311 16.15 -9.76 -3.50
CA SER A 311 16.02 -8.87 -2.33
C SER A 311 15.69 -9.71 -1.11
N PHE A 312 16.30 -9.39 0.03
CA PHE A 312 16.11 -10.13 1.28
C PHE A 312 15.70 -9.17 2.38
N PHE A 313 14.57 -9.45 2.99
CA PHE A 313 14.00 -8.69 4.09
C PHE A 313 14.14 -9.47 5.39
N SER A 314 14.38 -8.74 6.48
CA SER A 314 14.25 -9.25 7.84
C SER A 314 13.66 -8.18 8.74
N SER A 315 12.85 -8.57 9.70
CA SER A 315 12.36 -7.66 10.74
C SER A 315 12.24 -8.35 12.09
N ILE A 316 12.36 -7.54 13.14
CA ILE A 316 12.04 -7.91 14.50
C ILE A 316 11.07 -6.88 15.06
N SER A 317 10.13 -7.31 15.90
CA SER A 317 9.21 -6.46 16.64
C SER A 317 9.05 -6.96 18.06
N TYR A 318 9.03 -6.05 19.03
CA TYR A 318 8.91 -6.39 20.44
C TYR A 318 8.02 -5.39 21.19
N PRO A 319 6.99 -5.84 21.92
CA PRO A 319 6.22 -5.01 22.83
C PRO A 319 6.97 -4.87 24.16
N PHE A 320 7.67 -3.75 24.37
CA PHE A 320 8.37 -3.47 25.64
C PHE A 320 7.40 -3.34 26.81
N THR A 321 6.22 -2.76 26.53
CA THR A 321 5.07 -2.70 27.43
C THR A 321 3.79 -2.86 26.60
N PRO A 322 2.60 -3.01 27.20
CA PRO A 322 1.34 -2.99 26.45
C PRO A 322 1.08 -1.69 25.65
N LEU A 323 1.77 -0.60 26.01
CA LEU A 323 1.61 0.72 25.37
C LEU A 323 2.79 1.12 24.48
N ILE A 324 3.91 0.41 24.55
CA ILE A 324 5.13 0.76 23.81
C ILE A 324 5.63 -0.46 23.06
N SER A 325 5.71 -0.36 21.75
CA SER A 325 6.34 -1.35 20.88
C SER A 325 7.47 -0.75 20.07
N GLY A 326 8.45 -1.55 19.75
CA GLY A 326 9.54 -1.16 18.87
C GLY A 326 9.77 -2.21 17.80
N GLY A 327 10.21 -1.74 16.66
CA GLY A 327 10.51 -2.56 15.50
C GLY A 327 11.85 -2.18 14.86
N PHE A 328 12.45 -3.13 14.19
CA PHE A 328 13.59 -2.89 13.32
C PHE A 328 13.45 -3.76 12.07
N ALA A 329 13.50 -3.13 10.90
CA ALA A 329 13.46 -3.79 9.62
C ALA A 329 14.75 -3.54 8.84
N ALA A 330 15.16 -4.52 8.05
CA ALA A 330 16.30 -4.40 7.15
C ALA A 330 15.98 -5.08 5.82
N ILE A 331 16.44 -4.49 4.71
CA ILE A 331 16.43 -5.13 3.39
C ILE A 331 17.84 -5.07 2.82
N VAL A 332 18.26 -6.15 2.17
CA VAL A 332 19.54 -6.23 1.46
C VAL A 332 19.27 -6.41 -0.04
N TYR A 333 19.97 -5.61 -0.84
CA TYR A 333 19.95 -5.61 -2.30
C TYR A 333 21.32 -5.99 -2.85
N PRO A 334 21.61 -7.28 -3.07
CA PRO A 334 22.97 -7.74 -3.41
C PRO A 334 23.53 -7.10 -4.69
N ALA A 335 22.70 -6.95 -5.73
CA ALA A 335 23.14 -6.39 -7.00
C ALA A 335 23.57 -4.91 -6.92
N TRP A 336 23.02 -4.17 -5.97
CA TRP A 336 23.36 -2.76 -5.72
C TRP A 336 24.37 -2.62 -4.58
N LYS A 337 24.87 -3.72 -4.01
CA LYS A 337 25.62 -3.73 -2.75
C LYS A 337 24.95 -2.80 -1.71
N GLY A 338 23.61 -2.78 -1.75
CA GLY A 338 22.76 -1.83 -1.05
C GLY A 338 22.03 -2.46 0.11
N PHE A 339 21.58 -1.59 1.01
CA PHE A 339 20.72 -1.99 2.11
C PHE A 339 19.77 -0.87 2.53
N TYR A 340 18.67 -1.28 3.16
CA TYR A 340 17.71 -0.44 3.85
C TYR A 340 17.68 -0.82 5.33
N LEU A 341 17.53 0.18 6.21
CA LEU A 341 17.33 0.01 7.66
C LEU A 341 16.16 0.86 8.09
N GLY A 342 15.25 0.27 8.89
CA GLY A 342 14.00 0.91 9.30
C GLY A 342 13.71 0.67 10.79
N PRO A 343 14.34 1.36 11.74
CA PRO A 343 13.92 1.35 13.14
C PRO A 343 12.61 2.12 13.32
N SER A 344 11.73 1.62 14.19
CA SER A 344 10.46 2.25 14.56
C SER A 344 10.13 2.07 16.03
N VAL A 345 9.39 3.04 16.57
CA VAL A 345 8.81 2.98 17.90
C VAL A 345 7.38 3.52 17.82
N ASP A 346 6.43 2.78 18.37
CA ASP A 346 5.04 3.16 18.50
C ASP A 346 4.66 3.25 19.98
N VAL A 347 3.97 4.31 20.35
CA VAL A 347 3.52 4.60 21.72
C VAL A 347 2.03 4.93 21.70
N SER A 348 1.20 4.14 22.37
CA SER A 348 -0.20 4.47 22.62
C SER A 348 -0.27 5.36 23.87
N VAL A 349 -0.41 6.67 23.67
CA VAL A 349 -0.43 7.67 24.74
C VAL A 349 -1.75 7.63 25.50
N TYR A 350 -2.85 7.46 24.76
CA TYR A 350 -4.21 7.24 25.26
C TYR A 350 -4.91 6.21 24.38
N SER A 351 -6.10 5.75 24.79
CA SER A 351 -6.90 4.78 24.04
C SER A 351 -7.20 5.17 22.59
N SER A 352 -7.12 6.47 22.27
CA SER A 352 -7.41 7.02 20.95
C SER A 352 -6.25 7.83 20.36
N LEU A 353 -5.10 7.96 21.05
CA LEU A 353 -3.96 8.76 20.62
C LEU A 353 -2.69 7.95 20.55
N ASP A 354 -2.16 7.79 19.36
CA ASP A 354 -0.91 7.09 19.06
C ASP A 354 0.17 8.05 18.59
N LEU A 355 1.39 7.80 19.00
CA LEU A 355 2.61 8.45 18.55
C LEU A 355 3.52 7.43 17.91
N SER A 356 3.98 7.67 16.67
CA SER A 356 4.92 6.81 15.95
C SER A 356 6.16 7.59 15.55
N LEU A 357 7.34 7.02 15.80
CA LEU A 357 8.62 7.48 15.25
C LEU A 357 9.16 6.40 14.32
N ILE A 358 9.40 6.75 13.07
CA ILE A 358 9.93 5.83 12.06
C ILE A 358 11.14 6.50 11.41
N ILE A 359 12.22 5.76 11.27
CA ILE A 359 13.39 6.20 10.53
C ILE A 359 13.61 5.22 9.38
N GLN A 360 13.94 5.74 8.21
CA GLN A 360 14.31 4.93 7.05
C GLN A 360 15.67 5.42 6.56
N TYR A 361 16.61 4.50 6.45
CA TYR A 361 17.92 4.77 5.89
C TYR A 361 18.20 3.81 4.76
N PHE A 362 18.59 4.36 3.61
CA PHE A 362 18.91 3.60 2.42
C PHE A 362 20.32 3.96 1.94
N SER A 363 21.12 2.95 1.57
CA SER A 363 22.44 3.10 1.01
C SER A 363 22.66 2.09 -0.10
N ALA A 364 23.06 2.54 -1.29
CA ALA A 364 23.35 1.66 -2.43
C ALA A 364 24.37 2.26 -3.39
N GLU A 365 24.99 1.41 -4.18
CA GLU A 365 25.84 1.80 -5.31
C GLU A 365 25.00 1.84 -6.58
N PHE A 366 24.99 2.99 -7.25
CA PHE A 366 24.32 3.16 -8.53
C PHE A 366 25.36 3.40 -9.64
N ASP A 367 25.18 2.72 -10.74
CA ASP A 367 25.98 2.96 -11.94
C ASP A 367 25.47 4.23 -12.62
N ASN A 368 26.33 5.25 -12.66
CA ASN A 368 26.03 6.46 -13.41
C ASN A 368 26.71 6.36 -14.79
N PRO A 369 25.93 6.40 -15.91
CA PRO A 369 26.49 6.30 -17.26
C PRO A 369 27.51 7.39 -17.59
N LEU A 370 27.54 8.49 -16.83
CA LEU A 370 28.40 9.65 -17.07
C LEU A 370 29.55 9.80 -16.07
N SER A 371 29.58 8.98 -15.00
CA SER A 371 30.59 8.99 -13.96
C SER A 371 30.80 7.59 -13.40
N ASN A 372 31.91 7.37 -12.67
CA ASN A 372 32.12 6.12 -11.94
C ASN A 372 30.96 5.87 -10.96
N SER A 373 30.63 4.58 -10.71
CA SER A 373 29.61 4.19 -9.73
C SER A 373 29.84 4.91 -8.40
N SER A 374 28.82 5.56 -7.88
CA SER A 374 28.88 6.28 -6.61
C SER A 374 27.90 5.66 -5.61
N ARG A 375 28.32 5.58 -4.35
CA ARG A 375 27.44 5.20 -3.26
C ARG A 375 26.60 6.40 -2.85
N GLU A 376 25.29 6.22 -2.89
CA GLU A 376 24.35 7.24 -2.46
C GLU A 376 23.65 6.83 -1.17
N ASN A 377 23.33 7.81 -0.34
CA ASN A 377 22.73 7.63 0.96
C ASN A 377 21.51 8.54 1.10
N TYR A 378 20.38 7.96 1.51
CA TYR A 378 19.13 8.65 1.75
C TYR A 378 18.66 8.35 3.17
N ALA A 379 18.18 9.36 3.88
CA ALA A 379 17.63 9.20 5.21
C ALA A 379 16.30 9.95 5.33
N PHE A 380 15.31 9.29 5.92
CA PHE A 380 13.99 9.83 6.16
C PHE A 380 13.62 9.63 7.63
N GLY A 381 13.09 10.64 8.26
CA GLY A 381 12.56 10.58 9.62
C GLY A 381 11.11 11.01 9.61
N PHE A 382 10.25 10.22 10.24
CA PHE A 382 8.81 10.46 10.33
C PHE A 382 8.39 10.46 11.80
N LEU A 383 7.73 11.53 12.23
CA LEU A 383 7.09 11.61 13.54
C LEU A 383 5.60 11.83 13.29
N ARG A 384 4.77 10.86 13.69
CA ARG A 384 3.33 10.88 13.45
C ARG A 384 2.57 10.87 14.76
N PHE A 385 1.62 11.82 14.88
CA PHE A 385 0.56 11.82 15.89
C PHE A 385 -0.73 11.41 15.21
N LYS A 386 -1.46 10.47 15.79
CA LYS A 386 -2.74 10.00 15.24
C LYS A 386 -3.79 9.92 16.34
N TRP A 387 -4.88 10.64 16.15
CA TRP A 387 -6.05 10.60 17.01
C TRP A 387 -7.22 9.96 16.27
N SER A 388 -7.75 8.86 16.82
CA SER A 388 -8.85 8.06 16.25
C SER A 388 -10.15 8.32 17.03
N PHE A 389 -11.31 8.30 16.35
CA PHE A 389 -12.63 8.55 16.93
C PHE A 389 -13.72 7.70 16.28
#